data_7845471c8fd62cb4df5186d78537c263
#
_entry.id   7845471c8fd62cb4df5186d78537c263
#
_cell.length_a   1.000
_cell.length_b   1.000
_cell.length_c   1.000
_cell.angle_alpha   90.00
_cell.angle_beta   90.00
_cell.angle_gamma   90.00
#
_symmetry.space_group_name_H-M   'P 1'
#
loop_
_entity.id
_entity.type
_entity.pdbx_description
1 polymer ?
#
loop_
_entity_poly.entity_id
_entity_poly.type
_entity_poly.pdbx_seq_one_letter_code
_entity_poly.pdbx_strand_id
1 'polypeptide(L)'
;IRSMHKIEMDMVVIQEVFRHQAYIGSSTTVEDYPGKAFYPSKLYPGRMDIAAEDPIEAILSEADKQGMQVLMGVGMFAWFDFTPESLEWHKRVAKELWDMYGHHESFYAFYVSEESGGGLNNWEPDPQRSKERKVEIVHFFKEFKEFCSALAPEKPIMLATNSFDVPVG
;
A
#
# COMPACT_ATOMS: atom_id res chain seq x y z
N ILE A 1 0.09 -15.59 -12.42
CA ILE A 1 1.29 -15.03 -13.07
C ILE A 1 1.47 -15.65 -14.45
N ARG A 2 1.74 -16.96 -14.59
CA ARG A 2 1.99 -17.60 -15.90
C ARG A 2 0.92 -17.32 -16.95
N SER A 3 -0.36 -17.36 -16.57
CA SER A 3 -1.46 -17.08 -17.49
C SER A 3 -1.52 -15.60 -17.88
N MET A 4 -1.12 -14.71 -16.99
CA MET A 4 -1.03 -13.27 -17.26
C MET A 4 0.12 -12.98 -18.23
N HIS A 5 1.27 -13.57 -18.00
CA HIS A 5 2.42 -13.44 -18.91
C HIS A 5 2.10 -13.96 -20.33
N LYS A 6 1.34 -15.07 -20.45
CA LYS A 6 0.92 -15.60 -21.76
C LYS A 6 0.04 -14.68 -22.58
N ILE A 7 -0.63 -13.71 -21.94
CA ILE A 7 -1.43 -12.67 -22.61
C ILE A 7 -0.72 -11.32 -22.61
N GLU A 8 0.61 -11.35 -22.54
CA GLU A 8 1.50 -10.19 -22.68
C GLU A 8 1.34 -9.15 -21.57
N MET A 9 0.96 -9.55 -20.36
CA MET A 9 1.01 -8.68 -19.18
C MET A 9 2.43 -8.72 -18.58
N ASP A 10 3.01 -7.54 -18.36
CA ASP A 10 4.36 -7.38 -17.82
C ASP A 10 4.37 -7.00 -16.34
N MET A 11 3.21 -6.61 -15.79
CA MET A 11 3.11 -6.09 -14.45
C MET A 11 1.90 -6.65 -13.69
N VAL A 12 2.09 -6.86 -12.40
CA VAL A 12 1.05 -7.28 -11.45
C VAL A 12 0.97 -6.26 -10.32
N VAL A 13 -0.24 -5.91 -9.90
CA VAL A 13 -0.47 -5.10 -8.70
C VAL A 13 -1.03 -5.99 -7.61
N ILE A 14 -0.32 -6.09 -6.49
CA ILE A 14 -0.86 -6.59 -5.23
C ILE A 14 -1.43 -5.37 -4.52
N GLN A 15 -2.75 -5.19 -4.57
CA GLN A 15 -3.37 -3.95 -4.10
C GLN A 15 -3.23 -3.78 -2.58
N GLU A 16 -3.39 -4.86 -1.83
CA GLU A 16 -3.31 -4.86 -0.37
C GLU A 16 -2.72 -6.16 0.16
N VAL A 17 -2.00 -6.08 1.27
CA VAL A 17 -1.39 -7.24 1.95
C VAL A 17 -2.01 -7.50 3.32
N PHE A 18 -2.80 -6.55 3.81
CA PHE A 18 -3.63 -6.64 5.02
C PHE A 18 -5.05 -6.23 4.70
N ARG A 19 -5.99 -6.74 5.47
CA ARG A 19 -7.39 -6.30 5.42
C ARG A 19 -8.00 -6.26 6.80
N HIS A 20 -8.70 -5.16 7.08
CA HIS A 20 -9.60 -5.01 8.21
C HIS A 20 -11.04 -5.27 7.77
N GLN A 21 -11.87 -5.91 8.62
CA GLN A 21 -13.24 -6.23 8.27
C GLN A 21 -14.13 -5.00 8.04
N ALA A 22 -13.87 -3.92 8.78
CA ALA A 22 -14.61 -2.66 8.67
C ALA A 22 -13.65 -1.56 8.24
N TYR A 23 -13.07 -1.68 7.07
CA TYR A 23 -11.96 -0.84 6.63
C TYR A 23 -12.35 0.61 6.27
N ILE A 24 -13.62 0.92 6.07
CA ILE A 24 -14.06 2.28 5.77
C ILE A 24 -14.34 3.04 7.07
N GLY A 25 -13.54 4.07 7.34
CA GLY A 25 -13.79 5.04 8.42
C GLY A 25 -13.60 4.49 9.84
N SER A 26 -12.99 3.34 10.02
CA SER A 26 -12.65 2.87 11.35
C SER A 26 -11.17 3.10 11.63
N SER A 27 -10.88 4.15 12.39
CA SER A 27 -9.55 4.36 12.97
C SER A 27 -9.39 3.49 14.19
N THR A 28 -8.24 2.86 14.31
CA THR A 28 -7.79 2.15 15.50
C THR A 28 -6.33 2.49 15.73
N THR A 29 -5.76 2.13 16.85
CA THR A 29 -4.32 2.29 17.04
C THR A 29 -3.56 1.22 16.28
N VAL A 30 -2.30 1.49 15.98
CA VAL A 30 -1.42 0.53 15.29
C VAL A 30 -1.27 -0.74 16.13
N GLU A 31 -1.23 -0.60 17.45
CA GLU A 31 -1.09 -1.70 18.41
C GLU A 31 -2.33 -2.58 18.50
N ASP A 32 -3.52 -2.00 18.30
CA ASP A 32 -4.82 -2.68 18.43
C ASP A 32 -5.42 -3.04 17.06
N TYR A 33 -4.65 -2.93 15.97
CA TYR A 33 -5.16 -3.18 14.63
C TYR A 33 -5.69 -4.62 14.47
N PRO A 34 -6.99 -4.81 14.25
CA PRO A 34 -7.60 -6.14 14.18
C PRO A 34 -7.51 -6.77 12.79
N GLY A 35 -6.76 -6.19 11.88
CA GLY A 35 -6.62 -6.66 10.51
C GLY A 35 -5.92 -8.02 10.41
N LYS A 36 -6.12 -8.67 9.28
CA LYS A 36 -5.51 -9.95 8.94
C LYS A 36 -4.58 -9.81 7.75
N ALA A 37 -3.42 -10.43 7.83
CA ALA A 37 -2.45 -10.43 6.75
C ALA A 37 -2.74 -11.55 5.74
N PHE A 38 -2.40 -11.29 4.48
CA PHE A 38 -2.39 -12.31 3.42
C PHE A 38 -1.06 -13.09 3.38
N TYR A 39 -0.03 -12.68 4.13
CA TYR A 39 1.30 -13.28 4.20
C TYR A 39 1.67 -13.60 5.66
N PRO A 40 2.75 -14.33 5.92
CA PRO A 40 3.17 -14.69 7.29
C PRO A 40 3.81 -13.51 8.03
N SER A 41 3.03 -12.43 8.22
CA SER A 41 3.42 -11.22 8.94
C SER A 41 3.76 -11.50 10.40
N LYS A 42 4.74 -10.77 10.92
CA LYS A 42 5.10 -10.76 12.35
C LYS A 42 4.60 -9.51 13.08
N LEU A 43 4.08 -8.53 12.32
CA LEU A 43 3.55 -7.30 12.91
C LEU A 43 2.25 -7.57 13.67
N TYR A 44 1.35 -8.33 13.06
CA TYR A 44 0.05 -8.63 13.65
C TYR A 44 -0.26 -10.11 13.51
N PRO A 45 -0.83 -10.74 14.54
CA PRO A 45 -1.03 -12.19 14.58
C PRO A 45 -2.20 -12.67 13.70
N GLY A 46 -3.02 -11.77 13.17
CA GLY A 46 -4.17 -12.12 12.34
C GLY A 46 -3.72 -12.60 10.96
N ARG A 47 -4.19 -13.79 10.56
CA ARG A 47 -3.94 -14.39 9.25
C ARG A 47 -5.26 -14.62 8.52
N MET A 48 -5.29 -14.29 7.22
CA MET A 48 -6.44 -14.64 6.36
C MET A 48 -6.51 -16.16 6.20
N ASP A 49 -7.74 -16.66 6.16
CA ASP A 49 -8.01 -18.08 5.87
C ASP A 49 -7.91 -18.31 4.37
N ILE A 50 -6.69 -18.61 3.92
CA ILE A 50 -6.34 -18.86 2.52
C ILE A 50 -5.46 -20.11 2.43
N ALA A 51 -5.60 -20.84 1.33
CA ALA A 51 -4.90 -22.11 1.16
C ALA A 51 -3.37 -21.97 1.00
N ALA A 52 -2.88 -20.84 0.49
CA ALA A 52 -1.45 -20.61 0.32
C ALA A 52 -0.81 -20.19 1.64
N GLU A 53 0.31 -20.80 2.00
CA GLU A 53 1.09 -20.44 3.17
C GLU A 53 1.68 -19.02 3.03
N ASP A 54 2.30 -18.75 1.89
CA ASP A 54 2.81 -17.43 1.53
C ASP A 54 2.49 -17.11 0.06
N PRO A 55 1.34 -16.49 -0.22
CA PRO A 55 0.97 -16.13 -1.59
C PRO A 55 1.82 -15.01 -2.18
N ILE A 56 2.40 -14.12 -1.35
CA ILE A 56 3.27 -13.04 -1.84
C ILE A 56 4.56 -13.64 -2.36
N GLU A 57 5.21 -14.51 -1.60
CA GLU A 57 6.39 -15.25 -2.04
C GLU A 57 6.11 -16.03 -3.33
N ALA A 58 4.97 -16.73 -3.39
CA ALA A 58 4.60 -17.49 -4.58
C ALA A 58 4.40 -16.60 -5.83
N ILE A 59 3.83 -15.40 -5.66
CA ILE A 59 3.67 -14.42 -6.74
C ILE A 59 5.03 -13.90 -7.20
N LEU A 60 5.86 -13.45 -6.28
CA LEU A 60 7.18 -12.86 -6.59
C LEU A 60 8.12 -13.89 -7.21
N SER A 61 8.25 -15.07 -6.62
CA SER A 61 9.05 -16.16 -7.17
C SER A 61 8.63 -16.56 -8.59
N GLU A 62 7.35 -16.52 -8.90
CA GLU A 62 6.89 -16.81 -10.27
C GLU A 62 7.05 -15.60 -11.19
N ALA A 63 6.91 -14.37 -10.68
CA ALA A 63 7.16 -13.14 -11.44
C ALA A 63 8.63 -13.03 -11.84
N ASP A 64 9.57 -13.34 -10.96
CA ASP A 64 11.01 -13.40 -11.27
C ASP A 64 11.28 -14.34 -12.45
N LYS A 65 10.69 -15.55 -12.45
CA LYS A 65 10.86 -16.53 -13.55
C LYS A 65 10.29 -16.07 -14.88
N GLN A 66 9.26 -15.22 -14.86
CA GLN A 66 8.61 -14.72 -16.06
C GLN A 66 9.13 -13.33 -16.48
N GLY A 67 10.04 -12.71 -15.72
CA GLY A 67 10.51 -11.34 -15.98
C GLY A 67 9.44 -10.29 -15.78
N MET A 68 8.40 -10.55 -14.97
CA MET A 68 7.31 -9.63 -14.69
C MET A 68 7.63 -8.73 -13.49
N GLN A 69 7.04 -7.54 -13.46
CA GLN A 69 7.17 -6.60 -12.35
C GLN A 69 5.98 -6.71 -11.39
N VAL A 70 6.22 -6.50 -10.10
CA VAL A 70 5.19 -6.50 -9.06
C VAL A 70 5.18 -5.16 -8.32
N LEU A 71 4.03 -4.50 -8.33
CA LEU A 71 3.74 -3.37 -7.47
C LEU A 71 3.21 -3.92 -6.14
N MET A 72 3.93 -3.66 -5.06
CA MET A 72 3.63 -4.20 -3.74
C MET A 72 2.78 -3.24 -2.93
N GLY A 73 1.50 -3.54 -2.75
CA GLY A 73 0.61 -2.80 -1.88
C GLY A 73 1.03 -2.93 -0.42
N VAL A 74 1.07 -1.81 0.27
CA VAL A 74 1.45 -1.77 1.69
C VAL A 74 0.28 -2.05 2.64
N GLY A 75 -0.90 -2.33 2.08
CA GLY A 75 -2.12 -2.58 2.84
C GLY A 75 -2.93 -1.32 3.11
N MET A 76 -4.05 -1.49 3.79
CA MET A 76 -4.91 -0.40 4.23
C MET A 76 -5.14 -0.49 5.73
N PHE A 77 -4.73 0.53 6.47
CA PHE A 77 -5.01 0.67 7.89
C PHE A 77 -6.48 1.08 8.09
N ALA A 78 -6.85 2.20 7.49
CA ALA A 78 -8.23 2.62 7.31
C ALA A 78 -8.31 3.47 6.05
N TRP A 79 -9.36 3.29 5.26
CA TRP A 79 -9.48 4.02 4.01
C TRP A 79 -9.61 5.53 4.27
N PHE A 80 -8.84 6.32 3.55
CA PHE A 80 -8.75 7.77 3.71
C PHE A 80 -8.29 8.24 5.10
N ASP A 81 -7.59 7.40 5.85
CA ASP A 81 -6.96 7.76 7.09
C ASP A 81 -5.51 8.21 6.86
N PHE A 82 -5.27 9.50 7.06
CA PHE A 82 -3.95 10.14 6.91
C PHE A 82 -3.40 10.61 8.25
N THR A 83 -3.82 9.99 9.34
CA THR A 83 -3.32 10.26 10.68
C THR A 83 -1.87 9.80 10.85
N PRO A 84 -1.15 10.32 11.86
CA PRO A 84 0.17 9.82 12.22
C PRO A 84 0.19 8.31 12.49
N GLU A 85 -0.86 7.75 13.08
CA GLU A 85 -1.02 6.33 13.36
C GLU A 85 -1.08 5.52 12.07
N SER A 86 -1.88 5.97 11.10
CA SER A 86 -1.95 5.35 9.78
C SER A 86 -0.60 5.41 9.05
N LEU A 87 0.10 6.55 9.11
CA LEU A 87 1.43 6.69 8.54
C LEU A 87 2.42 5.71 9.15
N GLU A 88 2.43 5.57 10.47
CA GLU A 88 3.31 4.64 11.18
C GLU A 88 2.99 3.18 10.80
N TRP A 89 1.71 2.84 10.67
CA TRP A 89 1.29 1.54 10.13
C TRP A 89 1.89 1.25 8.76
N HIS A 90 1.72 2.17 7.82
CA HIS A 90 2.23 2.00 6.47
C HIS A 90 3.76 1.86 6.45
N LYS A 91 4.48 2.62 7.26
CA LYS A 91 5.93 2.51 7.41
C LYS A 91 6.35 1.12 7.93
N ARG A 92 5.68 0.60 8.96
CA ARG A 92 5.96 -0.74 9.51
C ARG A 92 5.70 -1.85 8.49
N VAL A 93 4.57 -1.78 7.79
CA VAL A 93 4.22 -2.76 6.74
C VAL A 93 5.22 -2.70 5.59
N ALA A 94 5.55 -1.51 5.10
CA ALA A 94 6.55 -1.36 4.02
C ALA A 94 7.91 -1.94 4.42
N LYS A 95 8.34 -1.71 5.67
CA LYS A 95 9.60 -2.27 6.18
C LYS A 95 9.55 -3.80 6.25
N GLU A 96 8.49 -4.38 6.79
CA GLU A 96 8.36 -5.84 6.89
C GLU A 96 8.35 -6.49 5.51
N LEU A 97 7.59 -5.93 4.55
CA LEU A 97 7.54 -6.42 3.18
C LEU A 97 8.92 -6.35 2.51
N TRP A 98 9.66 -5.26 2.73
CA TRP A 98 11.01 -5.13 2.19
C TRP A 98 11.99 -6.11 2.83
N ASP A 99 11.93 -6.27 4.14
CA ASP A 99 12.80 -7.23 4.86
C ASP A 99 12.55 -8.67 4.41
N MET A 100 11.30 -9.02 4.08
CA MET A 100 10.93 -10.37 3.66
C MET A 100 11.17 -10.61 2.16
N TYR A 101 10.79 -9.65 1.32
CA TYR A 101 10.66 -9.86 -0.12
C TYR A 101 11.51 -8.95 -0.99
N GLY A 102 12.26 -8.01 -0.40
CA GLY A 102 13.08 -7.05 -1.15
C GLY A 102 14.22 -7.69 -1.97
N HIS A 103 14.49 -8.98 -1.76
CA HIS A 103 15.47 -9.75 -2.52
C HIS A 103 14.96 -10.21 -3.89
N HIS A 104 13.66 -10.13 -4.17
CA HIS A 104 13.09 -10.47 -5.48
C HIS A 104 13.35 -9.37 -6.51
N GLU A 105 13.84 -9.74 -7.68
CA GLU A 105 14.04 -8.80 -8.79
C GLU A 105 12.71 -8.21 -9.26
N SER A 106 11.64 -9.01 -9.22
CA SER A 106 10.27 -8.59 -9.56
C SER A 106 9.65 -7.59 -8.60
N PHE A 107 10.16 -7.41 -7.37
CA PHE A 107 9.68 -6.36 -6.47
C PHE A 107 10.04 -4.99 -7.05
N TYR A 108 9.11 -4.40 -7.80
CA TYR A 108 9.38 -3.19 -8.58
C TYR A 108 9.17 -1.91 -7.76
N ALA A 109 8.03 -1.77 -7.08
CA ALA A 109 7.64 -0.55 -6.39
C ALA A 109 6.79 -0.83 -5.16
N PHE A 110 6.81 0.10 -4.19
CA PHE A 110 5.76 0.19 -3.18
C PHE A 110 4.52 0.84 -3.77
N TYR A 111 3.34 0.30 -3.46
CA TYR A 111 2.06 0.79 -3.96
C TYR A 111 1.16 1.19 -2.80
N VAL A 112 0.74 2.46 -2.80
CA VAL A 112 -0.19 3.00 -1.79
C VAL A 112 -1.58 3.06 -2.39
N SER A 113 -2.49 2.21 -1.90
CA SER A 113 -3.83 2.01 -2.44
C SER A 113 -4.92 2.86 -1.75
N GLU A 114 -4.54 4.00 -1.20
CA GLU A 114 -5.45 4.86 -0.42
C GLU A 114 -6.50 5.61 -1.27
N GLU A 115 -6.43 5.53 -2.57
CA GLU A 115 -7.40 6.10 -3.52
C GLU A 115 -7.79 7.56 -3.22
N SER A 116 -6.84 8.37 -2.77
CA SER A 116 -7.12 9.77 -2.47
C SER A 116 -7.57 10.56 -3.70
N GLY A 117 -8.51 11.47 -3.52
CA GLY A 117 -8.97 12.35 -4.58
C GLY A 117 -7.85 13.23 -5.15
N GLY A 118 -7.88 13.50 -6.46
CA GLY A 118 -6.86 14.31 -7.14
C GLY A 118 -6.70 15.73 -6.58
N GLY A 119 -7.73 16.28 -5.93
CA GLY A 119 -7.68 17.56 -5.21
C GLY A 119 -6.92 17.48 -3.87
N LEU A 120 -6.52 16.28 -3.44
CA LEU A 120 -5.85 16.01 -2.16
C LEU A 120 -6.61 16.51 -0.91
N ASN A 121 -7.93 16.55 -0.98
CA ASN A 121 -8.78 16.95 0.14
C ASN A 121 -9.85 15.92 0.50
N ASN A 122 -9.87 14.78 -0.22
CA ASN A 122 -10.84 13.69 -0.07
C ASN A 122 -12.29 14.18 -0.08
N TRP A 123 -12.60 15.09 -1.03
CA TRP A 123 -13.94 15.62 -1.23
C TRP A 123 -14.55 16.30 0.01
N GLU A 124 -13.71 16.79 0.92
CA GLU A 124 -14.15 17.50 2.11
C GLU A 124 -14.91 18.77 1.72
N PRO A 125 -16.21 18.90 2.06
CA PRO A 125 -17.03 20.00 1.61
C PRO A 125 -16.80 21.31 2.37
N ASP A 126 -16.30 21.24 3.59
CA ASP A 126 -15.98 22.44 4.37
C ASP A 126 -14.66 23.06 3.88
N PRO A 127 -14.65 24.35 3.46
CA PRO A 127 -13.46 24.96 2.87
C PRO A 127 -12.25 25.04 3.81
N GLN A 128 -12.49 25.22 5.11
CA GLN A 128 -11.40 25.27 6.08
C GLN A 128 -10.84 23.88 6.34
N ARG A 129 -11.73 22.91 6.58
CA ARG A 129 -11.34 21.51 6.78
C ARG A 129 -10.68 20.91 5.53
N SER A 130 -11.13 21.30 4.34
CA SER A 130 -10.51 20.92 3.06
C SER A 130 -9.03 21.34 2.97
N LYS A 131 -8.70 22.56 3.42
CA LYS A 131 -7.30 23.02 3.45
C LYS A 131 -6.46 22.22 4.45
N GLU A 132 -7.00 21.97 5.63
CA GLU A 132 -6.32 21.16 6.66
C GLU A 132 -6.09 19.73 6.15
N ARG A 133 -7.11 19.13 5.55
CA ARG A 133 -7.04 17.79 4.98
C ARG A 133 -5.97 17.67 3.88
N LYS A 134 -5.87 18.69 3.05
CA LYS A 134 -4.81 18.74 2.04
C LYS A 134 -3.42 18.73 2.65
N VAL A 135 -3.22 19.46 3.73
CA VAL A 135 -1.93 19.46 4.45
C VAL A 135 -1.63 18.10 5.06
N GLU A 136 -2.62 17.44 5.68
CA GLU A 136 -2.50 16.09 6.24
C GLU A 136 -2.09 15.08 5.15
N ILE A 137 -2.78 15.07 4.01
CA ILE A 137 -2.53 14.16 2.90
C ILE A 137 -1.14 14.38 2.31
N VAL A 138 -0.77 15.63 2.04
CA VAL A 138 0.55 15.96 1.49
C VAL A 138 1.67 15.57 2.46
N HIS A 139 1.46 15.81 3.75
CA HIS A 139 2.42 15.40 4.78
C HIS A 139 2.57 13.87 4.81
N PHE A 140 1.47 13.13 4.84
CA PHE A 140 1.48 11.67 4.85
C PHE A 140 2.30 11.10 3.69
N PHE A 141 2.00 11.52 2.46
CA PHE A 141 2.69 10.98 1.29
C PHE A 141 4.16 11.40 1.23
N LYS A 142 4.49 12.62 1.66
CA LYS A 142 5.88 13.09 1.73
C LYS A 142 6.69 12.22 2.70
N GLU A 143 6.22 12.07 3.93
CA GLU A 143 6.88 11.28 4.96
C GLU A 143 7.00 9.81 4.57
N PHE A 144 5.94 9.23 4.00
CA PHE A 144 5.97 7.85 3.52
C PHE A 144 6.97 7.67 2.38
N LYS A 145 7.00 8.60 1.43
CA LYS A 145 7.99 8.61 0.34
C LYS A 145 9.42 8.69 0.87
N GLU A 146 9.69 9.62 1.78
CA GLU A 146 11.02 9.78 2.38
C GLU A 146 11.46 8.49 3.09
N PHE A 147 10.57 7.88 3.86
CA PHE A 147 10.82 6.60 4.53
C PHE A 147 11.15 5.48 3.53
N CYS A 148 10.31 5.26 2.52
CA CYS A 148 10.54 4.20 1.53
C CYS A 148 11.80 4.46 0.69
N SER A 149 12.10 5.72 0.36
CA SER A 149 13.33 6.07 -0.36
C SER A 149 14.60 5.82 0.46
N ALA A 150 14.52 5.95 1.79
CA ALA A 150 15.63 5.58 2.67
C ALA A 150 15.76 4.05 2.83
N LEU A 151 14.63 3.34 2.87
CA LEU A 151 14.56 1.89 3.01
C LEU A 151 15.04 1.16 1.75
N ALA A 152 14.60 1.62 0.59
CA ALA A 152 14.84 1.01 -0.72
C ALA A 152 15.06 2.11 -1.79
N PRO A 153 16.28 2.70 -1.86
CA PRO A 153 16.55 3.91 -2.67
C PRO A 153 16.22 3.78 -4.16
N GLU A 154 16.31 2.59 -4.71
CA GLU A 154 16.12 2.30 -6.14
C GLU A 154 14.64 1.98 -6.48
N LYS A 155 13.76 1.88 -5.48
CA LYS A 155 12.39 1.45 -5.70
C LYS A 155 11.43 2.64 -5.78
N PRO A 156 10.63 2.75 -6.85
CA PRO A 156 9.59 3.77 -6.94
C PRO A 156 8.51 3.61 -5.87
N ILE A 157 7.83 4.71 -5.57
CA ILE A 157 6.60 4.71 -4.78
C ILE A 157 5.47 5.15 -5.70
N MET A 158 4.43 4.33 -5.82
CA MET A 158 3.26 4.61 -6.64
C MET A 158 2.04 4.84 -5.77
N LEU A 159 1.25 5.85 -6.12
CA LEU A 159 0.01 6.20 -5.46
C LEU A 159 -1.17 5.87 -6.37
N ALA A 160 -2.18 5.20 -5.85
CA ALA A 160 -3.49 5.13 -6.47
C ALA A 160 -4.24 6.44 -6.25
N THR A 161 -4.75 7.03 -7.31
CA THR A 161 -5.65 8.19 -7.24
C THR A 161 -7.03 7.79 -7.74
N ASN A 162 -8.09 8.26 -7.05
CA ASN A 162 -9.46 7.90 -7.40
C ASN A 162 -10.14 8.91 -8.36
N SER A 163 -9.60 10.09 -8.55
CA SER A 163 -10.17 11.06 -9.47
C SER A 163 -9.13 11.85 -10.22
N PHE A 164 -9.53 12.31 -11.40
CA PHE A 164 -8.72 13.14 -12.30
C PHE A 164 -8.99 14.63 -12.14
N ASP A 165 -9.66 15.07 -11.08
CA ASP A 165 -9.83 16.49 -10.77
C ASP A 165 -8.50 17.13 -10.37
N VAL A 166 -7.60 17.19 -11.34
CA VAL A 166 -6.44 18.05 -11.26
C VAL A 166 -6.91 19.44 -11.63
N PRO A 167 -6.84 20.43 -10.73
CA PRO A 167 -7.09 21.82 -11.12
C PRO A 167 -6.15 22.16 -12.26
N VAL A 168 -6.70 22.41 -13.44
CA VAL A 168 -5.94 22.96 -14.56
C VAL A 168 -5.66 24.40 -14.15
N GLY A 169 -4.47 24.64 -13.59
CA GLY A 169 -3.99 25.97 -13.27
C GLY A 169 -3.62 26.76 -14.52
#